data_934b85067553662d3b02c2a802bc75bd
#
_entry.id   934b85067553662d3b02c2a802bc75bd
#
_cell.length_a   1.000
_cell.length_b   1.000
_cell.length_c   1.000
_cell.angle_alpha   90.00
_cell.angle_beta   90.00
_cell.angle_gamma   90.00
#
_symmetry.space_group_name_H-M   'P 1'
#
loop_
_entity.id
_entity.type
_entity.pdbx_description
1 polymer ?
#
loop_
_entity_poly.entity_id
_entity_poly.type
_entity_poly.pdbx_seq_one_letter_code
_entity_poly.pdbx_strand_id
1 'polypeptide(L)' 'MELQALQQECLACRRCGLCETRHSVVFGQGAAHAEVMLVGEGPGANEDEQGLPFVGKSGQLLDHYLRPST' A
#
# COMPACT_ATOMS: atom_id res chain seq x y z
N MET A 1 -16.27 -4.16 -9.92
CA MET A 1 -16.28 -2.92 -9.12
C MET A 1 -15.17 -2.01 -9.59
N GLU A 2 -15.46 -0.75 -9.75
CA GLU A 2 -14.44 0.22 -10.12
C GLU A 2 -13.40 0.39 -9.01
N LEU A 3 -12.14 0.56 -9.38
CA LEU A 3 -11.05 0.65 -8.42
C LEU A 3 -11.18 1.84 -7.48
N GLN A 4 -11.61 3.00 -8.00
CA GLN A 4 -11.81 4.19 -7.17
C GLN A 4 -12.93 3.99 -6.14
N ALA A 5 -14.01 3.32 -6.51
CA ALA A 5 -15.10 3.02 -5.59
C ALA A 5 -14.63 2.08 -4.47
N LEU A 6 -13.85 1.07 -4.82
CA LEU A 6 -13.26 0.15 -3.85
C LEU A 6 -12.33 0.90 -2.90
N GLN A 7 -11.51 1.80 -3.44
CA GLN A 7 -10.61 2.61 -2.63
C GLN A 7 -11.36 3.44 -1.60
N GLN A 8 -12.46 4.06 -1.98
CA GLN A 8 -13.28 4.87 -1.06
C GLN A 8 -13.84 4.01 0.08
N GLU A 9 -14.31 2.81 -0.23
CA GLU A 9 -14.77 1.88 0.80
C GLU A 9 -13.64 1.49 1.75
N CYS A 10 -12.46 1.22 1.21
CA CYS A 10 -11.31 0.82 2.03
C CYS A 10 -10.83 1.94 2.94
N LEU A 11 -10.82 3.17 2.45
CA LEU A 11 -10.39 4.33 3.25
C LEU A 11 -11.27 4.56 4.47
N ALA A 12 -12.54 4.18 4.39
CA ALA A 12 -13.50 4.36 5.48
C ALA A 12 -13.75 3.05 6.26
N CYS A 13 -13.01 1.99 5.98
CA CYS A 13 -13.27 0.66 6.54
C CYS A 13 -13.01 0.62 8.04
N ARG A 14 -13.99 0.07 8.79
CA ARG A 14 -13.89 -0.14 10.25
C ARG A 14 -14.35 -1.54 10.64
N ARG A 15 -14.07 -2.52 9.80
CA ARG A 15 -14.59 -3.89 9.99
C ARG A 15 -13.79 -4.72 11.02
N CYS A 16 -12.61 -4.28 11.41
CA CYS A 16 -11.77 -5.00 12.37
C CYS A 16 -11.04 -4.02 13.28
N GLY A 17 -10.36 -4.54 14.30
CA GLY A 17 -9.67 -3.74 15.29
C GLY A 17 -8.53 -2.90 14.75
N LEU A 18 -8.02 -3.20 13.57
CA LEU A 18 -6.93 -2.40 12.97
C LEU A 18 -7.31 -0.96 12.75
N CYS A 19 -8.61 -0.67 12.55
CA CYS A 19 -9.07 0.70 12.36
C CYS A 19 -8.86 1.59 13.59
N GLU A 20 -8.68 1.01 14.76
CA GLU A 20 -8.54 1.76 16.01
C GLU A 20 -7.12 2.28 16.23
N THR A 21 -6.12 1.60 15.66
CA THR A 21 -4.72 1.93 15.89
C THR A 21 -3.98 2.45 14.66
N ARG A 22 -4.55 2.27 13.47
CA ARG A 22 -3.92 2.74 12.24
C ARG A 22 -3.90 4.27 12.17
N HIS A 23 -2.88 4.81 11.53
CA HIS A 23 -2.82 6.22 11.17
C HIS A 23 -3.41 6.46 9.78
N SER A 24 -3.20 5.52 8.87
CA SER A 24 -3.68 5.60 7.48
C SER A 24 -4.13 4.24 6.99
N VAL A 25 -4.98 4.25 5.97
CA VAL A 25 -5.26 3.06 5.17
C VAL A 25 -4.26 3.04 4.01
N VAL A 26 -3.57 1.93 3.84
CA VAL A 26 -2.64 1.73 2.73
C VAL A 26 -3.37 0.89 1.68
N PHE A 27 -4.02 1.55 0.72
CA PHE A 27 -4.78 0.87 -0.32
C PHE A 27 -3.87 0.29 -1.39
N GLY A 28 -2.86 1.04 -1.79
CA GLY A 28 -1.95 0.66 -2.86
C GLY A 28 -1.62 1.85 -3.75
N GLN A 29 -0.71 1.63 -4.68
CA GLN A 29 -0.36 2.64 -5.67
C GLN A 29 0.15 1.97 -6.94
N GLY A 30 0.14 2.69 -8.03
CA GLY A 30 0.64 2.23 -9.31
C GLY A 30 -0.43 2.21 -10.39
N ALA A 31 -0.10 1.57 -11.51
CA ALA A 31 -1.00 1.48 -12.64
C ALA A 31 -2.17 0.55 -12.35
N ALA A 32 -3.38 0.97 -12.72
CA ALA A 32 -4.58 0.17 -12.50
C ALA A 32 -4.59 -1.15 -13.27
N HIS A 33 -3.91 -1.18 -14.42
CA HIS A 33 -3.82 -2.36 -15.28
C HIS A 33 -2.38 -2.82 -15.46
N ALA A 34 -1.63 -2.87 -14.37
CA ALA A 34 -0.24 -3.28 -14.38
C ALA A 34 -0.09 -4.77 -14.77
N GLU A 35 0.98 -5.08 -15.49
CA GLU A 35 1.29 -6.48 -15.85
C GLU A 35 1.83 -7.26 -14.65
N VAL A 36 2.47 -6.57 -13.71
CA VAL A 36 3.03 -7.18 -12.50
C VAL A 36 2.47 -6.45 -11.29
N MET A 37 2.03 -7.23 -10.30
CA MET A 37 1.53 -6.68 -9.04
C MET A 37 2.36 -7.22 -7.90
N LEU A 38 2.83 -6.34 -7.02
CA LEU A 38 3.55 -6.71 -5.80
C LEU A 38 2.58 -6.63 -4.64
N VAL A 39 2.46 -7.74 -3.91
CA VAL A 39 1.51 -7.85 -2.80
C VAL A 39 2.27 -8.14 -1.51
N GLY A 40 2.09 -7.28 -0.52
CA GLY A 40 2.66 -7.47 0.81
C GLY A 40 1.62 -8.01 1.78
N GLU A 41 2.08 -8.42 2.95
CA GLU A 41 1.21 -8.94 4.00
C GLU A 41 0.37 -7.85 4.65
N GLY A 42 0.99 -6.73 4.98
CA GLY A 42 0.31 -5.62 5.60
C GLY A 42 1.25 -4.43 5.81
N PRO A 43 0.69 -3.26 6.16
CA PRO A 43 1.51 -2.06 6.36
C PRO A 43 2.38 -2.16 7.60
N GLY A 44 3.65 -1.73 7.48
CA GLY A 44 4.50 -1.47 8.61
C GLY A 44 4.29 -0.04 9.13
N ALA A 45 5.12 0.39 10.07
CA ALA A 45 4.99 1.71 10.70
C ALA A 45 5.13 2.85 9.68
N ASN A 46 6.08 2.74 8.76
CA ASN A 46 6.29 3.79 7.75
C ASN A 46 5.14 3.87 6.76
N GLU A 47 4.62 2.72 6.34
CA GLU A 47 3.48 2.65 5.44
C GLU A 47 2.24 3.25 6.09
N ASP A 48 1.99 2.89 7.35
CA ASP A 48 0.86 3.41 8.12
C ASP A 48 0.92 4.93 8.25
N GLU A 49 2.11 5.47 8.48
CA GLU A 49 2.31 6.90 8.62
C GLU A 49 2.10 7.66 7.32
N GLN A 50 2.58 7.11 6.20
CA GLN A 50 2.55 7.78 4.90
C GLN A 50 1.31 7.43 4.06
N GLY A 51 0.64 6.32 4.36
CA GLY A 51 -0.48 5.85 3.55
C GLY A 51 -0.08 5.22 2.23
N LEU A 52 1.19 4.89 2.06
CA LEU A 52 1.75 4.33 0.83
C LEU A 52 2.37 2.95 1.08
N PRO A 53 2.27 2.01 0.11
CA PRO A 53 2.89 0.70 0.26
C PRO A 53 4.39 0.74 0.03
N PHE A 54 5.12 -0.17 0.65
CA PHE A 54 6.54 -0.42 0.40
C PHE A 54 7.42 0.83 0.56
N VAL A 55 7.23 1.59 1.63
CA VAL A 55 8.03 2.79 1.91
C VAL A 55 9.00 2.62 3.09
N GLY A 56 8.96 1.48 3.78
CA GLY A 56 9.91 1.16 4.85
C GLY A 56 11.20 0.55 4.31
N LYS A 57 11.98 -0.07 5.18
CA LYS A 57 13.28 -0.67 4.79
C LYS A 57 13.13 -1.72 3.69
N SER A 58 12.14 -2.60 3.82
CA SER A 58 11.89 -3.63 2.79
C SER A 58 11.51 -3.02 1.46
N GLY A 59 10.69 -1.97 1.48
CA GLY A 59 10.28 -1.27 0.29
C GLY A 59 11.44 -0.55 -0.40
N GLN A 60 12.33 0.04 0.38
CA GLN A 60 13.53 0.69 -0.15
C GLN A 60 14.46 -0.31 -0.81
N LEU A 61 14.61 -1.50 -0.22
CA LEU A 61 15.39 -2.57 -0.82
C LEU A 61 14.76 -3.07 -2.12
N LEU A 62 13.44 -3.20 -2.14
CA LEU A 62 12.68 -3.57 -3.34
C LEU A 62 12.92 -2.54 -4.45
N ASP A 63 12.84 -1.26 -4.14
CA ASP A 63 13.08 -0.18 -5.10
C ASP A 63 14.49 -0.27 -5.68
N HIS A 64 15.47 -0.60 -4.84
CA HIS A 64 16.85 -0.76 -5.28
C HIS A 64 16.98 -1.86 -6.33
N TYR A 65 16.32 -3.00 -6.12
CA TYR A 65 16.36 -4.11 -7.06
C TYR A 65 15.59 -3.85 -8.36
N LEU A 66 14.51 -3.07 -8.29
CA LEU A 66 13.67 -2.78 -9.45
C LEU A 66 14.17 -1.60 -10.26
N ARG A 67 15.13 -0.84 -9.74
CA ARG A 67 15.65 0.33 -10.39
C ARG A 67 16.40 -0.03 -11.68
N PRO A 68 16.28 0.77 -12.76
CA PRO A 68 17.07 0.52 -13.98
C PRO A 68 18.56 0.51 -13.66
N SER A 69 19.30 -0.33 -14.35
CA SER A 69 20.73 -0.53 -14.08
C SER A 69 21.66 0.47 -14.77
N THR A 70 21.12 1.49 -15.39
CA THR A 70 21.93 2.53 -16.03
C THR A 70 22.26 3.65 -15.11
#